data_f112603d919383ae699fd8780a0435f1
#
_entry.id   f112603d919383ae699fd8780a0435f1
#
_cell.length_a   1.000
_cell.length_b   1.000
_cell.length_c   1.000
_cell.angle_alpha   90.00
_cell.angle_beta   90.00
_cell.angle_gamma   90.00
#
_symmetry.space_group_name_H-M   'P 1'
#
loop_
_entity.id
_entity.type
_entity.pdbx_description
1 polymer ?
#
loop_
_entity_poly.entity_id
_entity_poly.type
_entity_poly.pdbx_seq_one_letter_code
_entity_poly.pdbx_strand_id
1 'polypeptide(L)'
;VAGAIFGGFAMCQTLLLIARKVLDLQDYITIKHIEYMNIIILVTGSIVGCAYLTELFMAWYSGVELEQYAFLNRATGSYWWAYAIMMTCNVVSPQLMWFKKLRRNILFTFILALFVHVGMWFERFVILITLHRGPLPSSWHDYSPTFVEIGTFIGTCGFFLVLFLLYSRTFPVIAQAELKTI
;
A
#
# COMPACT_ATOMS: atom_id res chain seq x y z
N VAL A 1 -9.86 8.25 -0.27
CA VAL A 1 -8.85 9.32 -0.08
C VAL A 1 -7.74 8.85 0.85
N ALA A 2 -8.04 8.37 2.08
CA ALA A 2 -7.02 7.96 3.06
C ALA A 2 -6.08 6.86 2.53
N GLY A 3 -6.59 5.82 1.85
CA GLY A 3 -5.78 4.76 1.26
C GLY A 3 -4.86 5.26 0.15
N ALA A 4 -5.28 6.25 -0.64
CA ALA A 4 -4.43 6.87 -1.66
C ALA A 4 -3.26 7.65 -1.03
N ILE A 5 -3.51 8.39 0.05
CA ILE A 5 -2.47 9.09 0.79
C ILE A 5 -1.51 8.08 1.43
N PHE A 6 -2.03 7.06 2.09
CA PHE A 6 -1.27 5.99 2.71
C PHE A 6 -0.31 5.29 1.73
N GLY A 7 -0.83 4.81 0.59
CA GLY A 7 -0.02 4.20 -0.46
C GLY A 7 0.94 5.17 -1.14
N GLY A 8 0.50 6.43 -1.36
CA GLY A 8 1.33 7.48 -1.94
C GLY A 8 2.54 7.82 -1.08
N PHE A 9 2.35 8.01 0.23
CA PHE A 9 3.47 8.25 1.15
C PHE A 9 4.43 7.07 1.24
N ALA A 10 3.93 5.83 1.24
CA ALA A 10 4.77 4.64 1.20
C ALA A 10 5.61 4.60 -0.09
N MET A 11 5.03 4.96 -1.24
CA MET A 11 5.75 5.02 -2.52
C MET A 11 6.82 6.12 -2.52
N CYS A 12 6.46 7.34 -2.11
CA CYS A 12 7.41 8.43 -1.98
C CYS A 12 8.57 8.05 -1.05
N GLN A 13 8.28 7.38 0.07
CA GLN A 13 9.29 6.96 1.02
C GLN A 13 10.23 5.90 0.43
N THR A 14 9.71 4.92 -0.32
CA THR A 14 10.52 3.91 -1.00
C THR A 14 11.50 4.56 -1.97
N LEU A 15 11.01 5.46 -2.82
CA LEU A 15 11.83 6.17 -3.81
C LEU A 15 12.84 7.10 -3.15
N LEU A 16 12.44 7.81 -2.10
CA LEU A 16 13.28 8.72 -1.34
C LEU A 16 14.43 8.00 -0.63
N LEU A 17 14.18 6.82 -0.07
CA LEU A 17 15.22 6.00 0.56
C LEU A 17 16.23 5.44 -0.46
N ILE A 18 15.76 5.06 -1.64
CA ILE A 18 16.62 4.64 -2.76
C ILE A 18 17.47 5.83 -3.22
N ALA A 19 16.84 6.98 -3.50
CA ALA A 19 17.53 8.19 -3.94
C ALA A 19 18.55 8.67 -2.89
N ARG A 20 18.19 8.64 -1.60
CA ARG A 20 19.08 8.98 -0.49
C ARG A 20 20.37 8.17 -0.50
N LYS A 21 20.26 6.87 -0.81
CA LYS A 21 21.42 5.97 -0.85
C LYS A 21 22.23 6.10 -2.14
N VAL A 22 21.56 6.23 -3.30
CA VAL A 22 22.21 6.25 -4.62
C VAL A 22 22.87 7.60 -4.92
N LEU A 23 22.25 8.70 -4.47
CA LEU A 23 22.71 10.07 -4.72
C LEU A 23 23.47 10.68 -3.53
N ASP A 24 23.78 9.90 -2.50
CA ASP A 24 24.47 10.33 -1.26
C ASP A 24 23.82 11.58 -0.60
N LEU A 25 22.47 11.64 -0.60
CA LEU A 25 21.70 12.76 -0.03
C LEU A 25 21.47 12.61 1.48
N GLN A 26 22.40 11.99 2.21
CA GLN A 26 22.22 11.65 3.62
C GLN A 26 22.16 12.89 4.52
N ASP A 27 22.86 13.96 4.14
CA ASP A 27 22.91 15.21 4.90
C ASP A 27 21.62 16.04 4.73
N TYR A 28 20.96 15.93 3.59
CA TYR A 28 19.72 16.64 3.30
C TYR A 28 18.49 15.90 3.79
N ILE A 29 18.44 14.58 3.54
CA ILE A 29 17.33 13.72 3.97
C ILE A 29 17.70 13.10 5.31
N THR A 30 17.41 13.80 6.38
CA THR A 30 17.72 13.35 7.74
C THR A 30 16.75 12.27 8.24
N ILE A 31 17.15 11.56 9.28
CA ILE A 31 16.30 10.56 9.96
C ILE A 31 15.00 11.19 10.48
N LYS A 32 15.00 12.49 10.81
CA LYS A 32 13.79 13.19 11.24
C LYS A 32 12.73 13.27 10.14
N HIS A 33 13.13 13.52 8.89
CA HIS A 33 12.19 13.53 7.75
C HIS A 33 11.54 12.17 7.56
N ILE A 34 12.33 11.10 7.66
CA ILE A 34 11.83 9.72 7.57
C ILE A 34 10.86 9.42 8.73
N GLU A 35 11.19 9.88 9.94
CA GLU A 35 10.32 9.72 11.11
C GLU A 35 8.97 10.41 10.91
N TYR A 36 8.93 11.63 10.36
CA TYR A 36 7.67 12.32 10.06
C TYR A 36 6.86 11.62 8.98
N MET A 37 7.47 11.14 7.92
CA MET A 37 6.78 10.35 6.90
C MET A 37 6.18 9.07 7.49
N ASN A 38 6.90 8.40 8.38
CA ASN A 38 6.40 7.23 9.09
C ASN A 38 5.21 7.53 10.01
N ILE A 39 5.16 8.72 10.61
CA ILE A 39 4.00 9.16 11.41
C ILE A 39 2.79 9.37 10.50
N ILE A 40 2.97 9.95 9.33
CA ILE A 40 1.87 10.12 8.37
C ILE A 40 1.36 8.76 7.89
N ILE A 41 2.25 7.82 7.58
CA ILE A 41 1.90 6.45 7.21
C ILE A 41 1.13 5.76 8.36
N LEU A 42 1.57 5.93 9.60
CA LEU A 42 0.88 5.39 10.78
C LEU A 42 -0.54 5.94 10.92
N VAL A 43 -0.70 7.27 10.84
CA VAL A 43 -2.01 7.93 11.00
C VAL A 43 -2.95 7.53 9.86
N THR A 44 -2.49 7.63 8.61
CA THR A 44 -3.32 7.27 7.45
C THR A 44 -3.61 5.77 7.39
N GLY A 45 -2.68 4.90 7.77
CA GLY A 45 -2.90 3.46 7.90
C GLY A 45 -3.91 3.12 9.01
N SER A 46 -3.89 3.87 10.12
CA SER A 46 -4.90 3.72 11.18
C SER A 46 -6.30 4.12 10.70
N ILE A 47 -6.41 5.20 9.90
CA ILE A 47 -7.68 5.61 9.29
C ILE A 47 -8.18 4.55 8.31
N VAL A 48 -7.30 3.97 7.50
CA VAL A 48 -7.64 2.85 6.60
C VAL A 48 -8.12 1.63 7.38
N GLY A 49 -7.45 1.30 8.49
CA GLY A 49 -7.88 0.23 9.39
C GLY A 49 -9.28 0.46 9.97
N CYS A 50 -9.57 1.69 10.43
CA CYS A 50 -10.91 2.07 10.87
C CYS A 50 -11.94 1.96 9.74
N ALA A 51 -11.59 2.33 8.51
CA ALA A 51 -12.47 2.21 7.36
C ALA A 51 -12.84 0.75 7.09
N TYR A 52 -11.88 -0.18 7.12
CA TYR A 52 -12.16 -1.61 6.96
C TYR A 52 -13.06 -2.18 8.07
N LEU A 53 -12.83 -1.76 9.32
CA LEU A 53 -13.70 -2.14 10.45
C LEU A 53 -15.11 -1.61 10.27
N THR A 54 -15.26 -0.37 9.81
CA THR A 54 -16.56 0.24 9.53
C THR A 54 -17.27 -0.48 8.39
N GLU A 55 -16.56 -0.84 7.33
CA GLU A 55 -17.11 -1.60 6.18
C GLU A 55 -17.63 -2.98 6.66
N LEU A 56 -16.86 -3.68 7.47
CA LEU A 56 -17.25 -4.96 8.07
C LEU A 56 -18.48 -4.81 8.97
N PHE A 57 -18.49 -3.76 9.81
CA PHE A 57 -19.61 -3.47 10.70
C PHE A 57 -20.89 -3.16 9.91
N MET A 58 -20.79 -2.34 8.86
CA MET A 58 -21.95 -1.99 8.02
C MET A 58 -22.52 -3.21 7.31
N ALA A 59 -21.68 -4.09 6.78
CA ALA A 59 -22.12 -5.34 6.17
C ALA A 59 -22.85 -6.27 7.15
N TRP A 60 -22.37 -6.31 8.39
CA TRP A 60 -23.04 -7.09 9.45
C TRP A 60 -24.34 -6.43 9.90
N TYR A 61 -24.35 -5.11 10.09
CA TYR A 61 -25.49 -4.35 10.59
C TYR A 61 -26.64 -4.21 9.58
N SER A 62 -26.33 -4.16 8.27
CA SER A 62 -27.33 -4.00 7.22
C SER A 62 -28.37 -5.12 7.19
N GLY A 63 -28.04 -6.30 7.71
CA GLY A 63 -28.92 -7.46 7.70
C GLY A 63 -29.19 -8.05 6.30
N VAL A 64 -28.52 -7.53 5.27
CA VAL A 64 -28.62 -8.02 3.89
C VAL A 64 -27.78 -9.29 3.76
N GLU A 65 -28.44 -10.44 3.58
CA GLU A 65 -27.77 -11.75 3.50
C GLU A 65 -26.68 -11.82 2.43
N LEU A 66 -26.88 -11.14 1.29
CA LEU A 66 -25.91 -11.10 0.18
C LEU A 66 -24.62 -10.34 0.54
N GLU A 67 -24.74 -9.23 1.26
CA GLU A 67 -23.58 -8.48 1.75
C GLU A 67 -22.83 -9.26 2.82
N GLN A 68 -23.53 -9.79 3.79
CA GLN A 68 -22.94 -10.64 4.82
C GLN A 68 -22.20 -11.83 4.22
N TYR A 69 -22.82 -12.50 3.25
CA TYR A 69 -22.19 -13.59 2.53
C TYR A 69 -20.93 -13.17 1.78
N ALA A 70 -20.97 -12.02 1.08
CA ALA A 70 -19.80 -11.51 0.36
C ALA A 70 -18.61 -11.25 1.29
N PHE A 71 -18.84 -10.63 2.45
CA PHE A 71 -17.79 -10.39 3.43
C PHE A 71 -17.27 -11.67 4.09
N LEU A 72 -18.17 -12.59 4.43
CA LEU A 72 -17.79 -13.89 4.99
C LEU A 72 -16.97 -14.69 3.98
N ASN A 73 -17.36 -14.66 2.72
CA ASN A 73 -16.63 -15.34 1.63
C ASN A 73 -15.24 -14.74 1.36
N ARG A 74 -15.04 -13.44 1.60
CA ARG A 74 -13.69 -12.83 1.58
C ARG A 74 -12.78 -13.43 2.65
N ALA A 75 -13.32 -13.67 3.85
CA ALA A 75 -12.55 -14.17 4.99
C ALA A 75 -12.36 -15.70 4.99
N THR A 76 -13.33 -16.46 4.47
CA THR A 76 -13.34 -17.94 4.57
C THR A 76 -13.37 -18.66 3.22
N GLY A 77 -13.53 -17.94 2.11
CA GLY A 77 -13.61 -18.49 0.77
C GLY A 77 -12.25 -18.86 0.16
N SER A 78 -12.23 -19.20 -1.14
CA SER A 78 -11.03 -19.66 -1.87
C SER A 78 -9.85 -18.69 -1.83
N TYR A 79 -10.09 -17.39 -1.62
CA TYR A 79 -9.07 -16.34 -1.59
C TYR A 79 -8.85 -15.76 -0.19
N TRP A 80 -9.15 -16.51 0.86
CA TRP A 80 -8.93 -16.08 2.25
C TRP A 80 -7.49 -15.63 2.52
N TRP A 81 -6.52 -16.28 1.87
CA TRP A 81 -5.10 -15.94 2.00
C TRP A 81 -4.78 -14.54 1.48
N ALA A 82 -5.41 -14.12 0.35
CA ALA A 82 -5.22 -12.78 -0.20
C ALA A 82 -5.79 -11.71 0.74
N TYR A 83 -6.97 -11.98 1.33
CA TYR A 83 -7.57 -11.13 2.33
C TYR A 83 -6.73 -11.04 3.60
N ALA A 84 -6.17 -12.16 4.08
CA ALA A 84 -5.29 -12.18 5.24
C ALA A 84 -3.99 -11.36 4.99
N ILE A 85 -3.38 -11.48 3.82
CA ILE A 85 -2.22 -10.67 3.44
C ILE A 85 -2.59 -9.18 3.41
N MET A 86 -3.71 -8.82 2.78
CA MET A 86 -4.20 -7.45 2.72
C MET A 86 -4.35 -6.84 4.12
N MET A 87 -5.06 -7.53 5.01
CA MET A 87 -5.29 -7.07 6.38
C MET A 87 -3.99 -6.95 7.18
N THR A 88 -3.10 -7.92 7.06
CA THR A 88 -1.80 -7.88 7.75
C THR A 88 -0.94 -6.72 7.25
N CYS A 89 -0.85 -6.52 5.95
CA CYS A 89 -0.01 -5.48 5.36
C CYS A 89 -0.57 -4.06 5.55
N ASN A 90 -1.90 -3.88 5.46
CA ASN A 90 -2.50 -2.53 5.51
C ASN A 90 -2.93 -2.11 6.92
N VAL A 91 -3.27 -3.06 7.80
CA VAL A 91 -3.76 -2.75 9.14
C VAL A 91 -2.69 -3.00 10.20
N VAL A 92 -2.11 -4.21 10.23
CA VAL A 92 -1.17 -4.60 11.29
C VAL A 92 0.21 -3.96 11.08
N SER A 93 0.73 -3.97 9.86
CA SER A 93 2.09 -3.50 9.61
C SER A 93 2.31 -2.02 9.94
N PRO A 94 1.39 -1.06 9.64
CA PRO A 94 1.56 0.33 10.04
C PRO A 94 1.58 0.53 11.55
N GLN A 95 0.87 -0.31 12.32
CA GLN A 95 0.83 -0.20 13.78
C GLN A 95 2.20 -0.47 14.42
N LEU A 96 3.11 -1.16 13.77
CA LEU A 96 4.48 -1.33 14.24
C LEU A 96 5.23 0.00 14.32
N MET A 97 4.80 1.02 13.60
CA MET A 97 5.37 2.36 13.63
C MET A 97 5.10 3.14 14.94
N TRP A 98 4.24 2.63 15.85
CA TRP A 98 4.13 3.20 17.20
C TRP A 98 5.45 3.15 17.96
N PHE A 99 6.26 2.12 17.72
CA PHE A 99 7.56 1.99 18.37
C PHE A 99 8.60 2.91 17.75
N LYS A 100 9.05 3.92 18.49
CA LYS A 100 10.03 4.92 18.03
C LYS A 100 11.33 4.30 17.50
N LYS A 101 11.78 3.17 18.09
CA LYS A 101 12.98 2.46 17.62
C LYS A 101 12.81 1.91 16.20
N LEU A 102 11.65 1.35 15.87
CA LEU A 102 11.35 0.80 14.55
C LEU A 102 11.16 1.92 13.52
N ARG A 103 10.46 2.99 13.91
CA ARG A 103 10.19 4.16 13.08
C ARG A 103 11.45 4.90 12.62
N ARG A 104 12.56 4.79 13.36
CA ARG A 104 13.86 5.42 13.04
C ARG A 104 14.83 4.50 12.30
N ASN A 105 14.50 3.23 12.17
CA ASN A 105 15.33 2.28 11.46
C ASN A 105 15.04 2.32 9.96
N ILE A 106 16.03 2.75 9.17
CA ILE A 106 15.92 2.93 7.71
C ILE A 106 15.54 1.61 7.02
N LEU A 107 16.21 0.51 7.38
CA LEU A 107 15.95 -0.79 6.77
C LEU A 107 14.53 -1.27 7.07
N PHE A 108 14.11 -1.16 8.34
CA PHE A 108 12.76 -1.53 8.75
C PHE A 108 11.69 -0.70 8.02
N THR A 109 11.91 0.60 7.94
CA THR A 109 11.03 1.55 7.23
C THR A 109 10.90 1.20 5.75
N PHE A 110 12.01 0.85 5.10
CA PHE A 110 12.00 0.44 3.69
C PHE A 110 11.21 -0.85 3.48
N ILE A 111 11.45 -1.86 4.31
CA ILE A 111 10.71 -3.13 4.25
C ILE A 111 9.23 -2.91 4.49
N LEU A 112 8.87 -2.09 5.49
CA LEU A 112 7.47 -1.79 5.79
C LEU A 112 6.79 -1.06 4.64
N ALA A 113 7.45 -0.10 3.98
CA ALA A 113 6.91 0.56 2.80
C ALA A 113 6.62 -0.44 1.66
N LEU A 114 7.48 -1.45 1.46
CA LEU A 114 7.22 -2.53 0.50
C LEU A 114 6.01 -3.39 0.92
N PHE A 115 5.86 -3.69 2.22
CA PHE A 115 4.68 -4.39 2.72
C PHE A 115 3.39 -3.60 2.44
N VAL A 116 3.41 -2.28 2.61
CA VAL A 116 2.27 -1.43 2.27
C VAL A 116 1.93 -1.52 0.78
N HIS A 117 2.92 -1.53 -0.11
CA HIS A 117 2.66 -1.68 -1.55
C HIS A 117 2.04 -3.03 -1.88
N VAL A 118 2.55 -4.11 -1.29
CA VAL A 118 1.97 -5.45 -1.43
C VAL A 118 0.53 -5.45 -0.92
N GLY A 119 0.27 -4.87 0.25
CA GLY A 119 -1.07 -4.76 0.84
C GLY A 119 -2.05 -3.99 -0.05
N MET A 120 -1.63 -2.85 -0.60
CA MET A 120 -2.45 -2.03 -1.52
C MET A 120 -2.74 -2.75 -2.83
N TRP A 121 -1.80 -3.57 -3.33
CA TRP A 121 -2.05 -4.41 -4.49
C TRP A 121 -3.07 -5.51 -4.18
N PHE A 122 -2.92 -6.22 -3.05
CA PHE A 122 -3.88 -7.23 -2.62
C PHE A 122 -5.26 -6.66 -2.29
N GLU A 123 -5.34 -5.42 -1.82
CA GLU A 123 -6.63 -4.73 -1.64
C GLU A 123 -7.40 -4.64 -2.96
N ARG A 124 -6.72 -4.20 -4.03
CA ARG A 124 -7.33 -4.12 -5.36
C ARG A 124 -7.72 -5.50 -5.89
N PHE A 125 -6.84 -6.48 -5.69
CA PHE A 125 -7.10 -7.85 -6.07
C PHE A 125 -8.34 -8.41 -5.35
N VAL A 126 -8.43 -8.26 -4.04
CA VAL A 126 -9.57 -8.75 -3.24
C VAL A 126 -10.87 -8.06 -3.67
N ILE A 127 -10.88 -6.73 -3.86
CA ILE A 127 -12.07 -6.00 -4.29
C ILE A 127 -12.55 -6.49 -5.66
N LEU A 128 -11.66 -6.61 -6.64
CA LEU A 128 -12.03 -7.02 -8.00
C LEU A 128 -12.53 -8.47 -8.05
N ILE A 129 -11.84 -9.39 -7.42
CA ILE A 129 -12.18 -10.81 -7.47
C ILE A 129 -13.46 -11.13 -6.71
N THR A 130 -13.68 -10.49 -5.55
CA THR A 130 -14.92 -10.71 -4.82
C THR A 130 -16.14 -10.10 -5.53
N LEU A 131 -15.93 -9.05 -6.32
CA LEU A 131 -16.99 -8.48 -7.16
C LEU A 131 -17.42 -9.41 -8.29
N HIS A 132 -16.49 -10.22 -8.83
CA HIS A 132 -16.78 -11.20 -9.90
C HIS A 132 -17.50 -12.45 -9.39
N ARG A 133 -17.52 -12.68 -8.09
CA ARG A 133 -18.34 -13.72 -7.45
C ARG A 133 -19.66 -13.11 -6.98
N GLY A 134 -20.55 -12.84 -7.93
CA GLY A 134 -21.91 -12.43 -7.61
C GLY A 134 -22.69 -13.51 -6.85
N PRO A 135 -23.91 -13.20 -6.39
CA PRO A 135 -24.74 -14.12 -5.61
C PRO A 135 -25.18 -15.38 -6.39
N LEU A 136 -25.00 -15.37 -7.71
CA LEU A 136 -25.40 -16.50 -8.56
C LEU A 136 -24.23 -17.50 -8.75
N PRO A 137 -24.46 -18.79 -8.51
CA PRO A 137 -23.43 -19.83 -8.69
C PRO A 137 -22.81 -19.86 -10.10
N SER A 138 -23.56 -19.43 -11.11
CA SER A 138 -23.08 -19.36 -12.51
C SER A 138 -22.00 -18.31 -12.73
N SER A 139 -21.83 -17.33 -11.81
CA SER A 139 -20.77 -16.32 -11.86
C SER A 139 -19.52 -16.70 -11.05
N TRP A 140 -19.49 -17.86 -10.43
CA TRP A 140 -18.38 -18.35 -9.63
C TRP A 140 -17.30 -18.97 -10.51
N HIS A 141 -16.41 -18.14 -10.99
CA HIS A 141 -15.20 -18.57 -11.69
C HIS A 141 -13.98 -18.31 -10.81
N ASP A 142 -13.09 -19.32 -10.76
CA ASP A 142 -11.77 -19.12 -10.14
C ASP A 142 -10.89 -18.32 -11.11
N TYR A 143 -10.45 -17.15 -10.65
CA TYR A 143 -9.55 -16.33 -11.42
C TYR A 143 -8.12 -16.88 -11.31
N SER A 144 -7.49 -17.12 -12.45
CA SER A 144 -6.06 -17.36 -12.55
C SER A 144 -5.44 -16.30 -13.47
N PRO A 145 -4.39 -15.60 -13.00
CA PRO A 145 -3.77 -14.55 -13.80
C PRO A 145 -3.17 -15.14 -15.09
N THR A 146 -3.47 -14.51 -16.21
CA THR A 146 -2.90 -14.87 -17.49
C THR A 146 -1.49 -14.32 -17.64
N PHE A 147 -0.68 -14.92 -18.51
CA PHE A 147 0.67 -14.46 -18.81
C PHE A 147 0.69 -12.99 -19.30
N VAL A 148 -0.34 -12.59 -20.05
CA VAL A 148 -0.48 -11.20 -20.54
C VAL A 148 -0.69 -10.22 -19.40
N GLU A 149 -1.51 -10.57 -18.41
CA GLU A 149 -1.76 -9.71 -17.23
C GLU A 149 -0.51 -9.52 -16.39
N ILE A 150 0.23 -10.60 -16.15
CA ILE A 150 1.52 -10.54 -15.43
C ILE A 150 2.53 -9.68 -16.22
N GLY A 151 2.62 -9.88 -17.54
CA GLY A 151 3.50 -9.10 -18.41
C GLY A 151 3.15 -7.61 -18.42
N THR A 152 1.86 -7.29 -18.49
CA THR A 152 1.38 -5.90 -18.43
C THR A 152 1.69 -5.25 -17.08
N PHE A 153 1.51 -5.98 -15.99
CA PHE A 153 1.84 -5.48 -14.64
C PHE A 153 3.34 -5.18 -14.51
N ILE A 154 4.21 -6.11 -14.89
CA ILE A 154 5.66 -5.91 -14.87
C ILE A 154 6.07 -4.76 -15.80
N GLY A 155 5.46 -4.69 -17.01
CA GLY A 155 5.72 -3.63 -17.98
C GLY A 155 5.36 -2.24 -17.48
N THR A 156 4.21 -2.08 -16.83
CA THR A 156 3.79 -0.79 -16.24
C THR A 156 4.69 -0.36 -15.08
N CYS A 157 5.11 -1.29 -14.21
CA CYS A 157 6.09 -1.01 -13.16
C CYS A 157 7.44 -0.60 -13.75
N GLY A 158 7.93 -1.30 -14.76
CA GLY A 158 9.18 -0.97 -15.46
C GLY A 158 9.11 0.39 -16.14
N PHE A 159 8.00 0.70 -16.80
CA PHE A 159 7.77 1.99 -17.44
C PHE A 159 7.80 3.14 -16.43
N PHE A 160 7.13 2.98 -15.28
CA PHE A 160 7.19 3.96 -14.20
C PHE A 160 8.62 4.20 -13.71
N LEU A 161 9.39 3.14 -13.47
CA LEU A 161 10.78 3.26 -13.01
C LEU A 161 11.68 3.95 -14.06
N VAL A 162 11.50 3.66 -15.34
CA VAL A 162 12.24 4.35 -16.42
C VAL A 162 11.92 5.83 -16.42
N LEU A 163 10.66 6.22 -16.35
CA LEU A 163 10.25 7.63 -16.27
C LEU A 163 10.80 8.32 -15.02
N PHE A 164 10.77 7.65 -13.87
CA PHE A 164 11.35 8.19 -12.65
C PHE A 164 12.85 8.40 -12.74
N LEU A 165 13.59 7.46 -13.30
CA LEU A 165 15.04 7.59 -13.51
C LEU A 165 15.38 8.68 -14.51
N LEU A 166 14.62 8.82 -15.59
CA LEU A 166 14.77 9.92 -16.53
C LEU A 166 14.51 11.27 -15.87
N TYR A 167 13.46 11.37 -15.07
CA TYR A 167 13.17 12.58 -14.29
C TYR A 167 14.30 12.92 -13.33
N SER A 168 14.79 11.96 -12.57
CA SER A 168 15.87 12.18 -11.59
C SER A 168 17.21 12.54 -12.23
N ARG A 169 17.41 12.18 -13.51
CA ARG A 169 18.59 12.57 -14.29
C ARG A 169 18.51 14.00 -14.82
N THR A 170 17.31 14.46 -15.17
CA THR A 170 17.10 15.78 -15.80
C THR A 170 16.76 16.88 -14.81
N PHE A 171 16.08 16.53 -13.73
CA PHE A 171 15.61 17.45 -12.69
C PHE A 171 16.17 17.08 -11.31
N PRO A 172 16.38 18.07 -10.42
CA PRO A 172 16.78 17.79 -9.06
C PRO A 172 15.65 17.05 -8.30
N VAL A 173 16.02 15.96 -7.64
CA VAL A 173 15.08 15.12 -6.87
C VAL A 173 14.53 15.86 -5.62
N ILE A 174 15.27 16.85 -5.13
CA ILE A 174 14.88 17.69 -3.99
C ILE A 174 14.64 19.11 -4.49
N ALA A 175 13.60 19.76 -3.95
CA ALA A 175 13.26 21.15 -4.25
C ALA A 175 14.39 22.08 -3.78
N GLN A 176 15.22 22.57 -4.72
CA GLN A 176 16.37 23.41 -4.42
C GLN A 176 15.97 24.77 -3.82
N ALA A 177 14.75 25.24 -4.10
CA ALA A 177 14.25 26.49 -3.55
C ALA A 177 14.13 26.45 -2.02
N GLU A 178 13.71 25.32 -1.45
CA GLU A 178 13.58 25.14 -0.01
C GLU A 178 14.93 24.96 0.68
N LEU A 179 15.92 24.36 -0.01
CA LEU A 179 17.27 24.20 0.53
C LEU A 179 18.07 25.51 0.64
N LYS A 180 17.74 26.52 -0.19
CA LYS A 180 18.39 27.83 -0.15
C LYS A 180 17.88 28.75 0.95
N THR A 181 16.80 28.38 1.63
CA THR A 181 16.17 29.15 2.73
C THR A 181 16.55 28.63 4.11
N ILE A 182 17.30 27.55 4.18
CA ILE A 182 17.89 27.00 5.41
C ILE A 182 19.38 27.37 5.46
#